data_2fe7de7d79adc455326619c573503576
#
_entry.id   2fe7de7d79adc455326619c573503576
#
_cell.length_a   1.000
_cell.length_b   1.000
_cell.length_c   1.000
_cell.angle_alpha   90.00
_cell.angle_beta   90.00
_cell.angle_gamma   90.00
#
_symmetry.space_group_name_H-M   'P 1'
#
loop_
_entity.id
_entity.type
_entity.pdbx_description
1 polymer ?
#
loop_
_entity_poly.entity_id
_entity_poly.type
_entity_poly.pdbx_seq_one_letter_code
_entity_poly.pdbx_strand_id
1 'polypeptide(L)'
;MLRLYNGDCLKIMKDIKDKSVDFIYTDLPYATTQNSWDILIPLEPLWAEYNRILKDNGCVALWSQMPFSAQLVMSNPNDFRYEWIIEKTKGTGFLNAKRMPMKCHENVLIFYKKLPTYNPQKTIGHTPVHAFTKHSTDGTNYGKTHSVSGGGSTERYPRDVIQFKWDTQKSAVHPTQKPISAAEYFIKTYTNEGDTVLDSCMGSGSTGVACARLGRNFIGIEKDEKYFNISIDRFRAEGLSNKLPLVKFDNFADIIVLEADLRKQNDLQ
;
A
#
# COMPACT_ATOMS: atom_id res chain seq x y z
N MET A 1 -7.13 -7.64 -13.69
CA MET A 1 -5.98 -8.43 -14.18
C MET A 1 -4.86 -8.40 -13.15
N LEU A 2 -4.23 -9.55 -12.87
CA LEU A 2 -3.10 -9.66 -11.93
C LEU A 2 -1.88 -10.16 -12.71
N ARG A 3 -0.76 -9.46 -12.61
CA ARG A 3 0.52 -9.83 -13.22
C ARG A 3 1.56 -10.03 -12.11
N LEU A 4 2.18 -11.18 -12.05
CA LEU A 4 3.14 -11.55 -11.02
C LEU A 4 4.48 -11.87 -11.65
N TYR A 5 5.54 -11.31 -11.11
CA TYR A 5 6.90 -11.44 -11.62
C TYR A 5 7.81 -11.95 -10.51
N ASN A 6 8.57 -13.00 -10.79
CA ASN A 6 9.64 -13.45 -9.90
C ASN A 6 10.98 -12.86 -10.34
N GLY A 7 11.59 -12.02 -9.52
CA GLY A 7 12.90 -11.43 -9.80
C GLY A 7 13.14 -10.08 -9.14
N ASP A 8 14.23 -9.44 -9.55
CA ASP A 8 14.66 -8.14 -9.02
C ASP A 8 13.78 -7.02 -9.55
N CYS A 9 13.18 -6.23 -8.63
CA CYS A 9 12.22 -5.19 -9.00
C CYS A 9 12.82 -4.08 -9.87
N LEU A 10 14.09 -3.70 -9.67
CA LEU A 10 14.73 -2.67 -10.49
C LEU A 10 14.99 -3.14 -11.94
N LYS A 11 15.08 -4.46 -12.16
CA LYS A 11 15.19 -5.01 -13.51
C LYS A 11 13.82 -5.12 -14.16
N ILE A 12 12.84 -5.70 -13.44
CA ILE A 12 11.49 -5.95 -13.97
C ILE A 12 10.74 -4.65 -14.25
N MET A 13 10.87 -3.65 -13.39
CA MET A 13 10.20 -2.37 -13.61
C MET A 13 10.57 -1.70 -14.93
N LYS A 14 11.76 -1.94 -15.49
CA LYS A 14 12.17 -1.39 -16.81
C LYS A 14 11.22 -1.78 -17.94
N ASP A 15 10.54 -2.92 -17.83
CA ASP A 15 9.61 -3.42 -18.82
C ASP A 15 8.16 -2.98 -18.55
N ILE A 16 7.90 -2.33 -17.42
CA ILE A 16 6.60 -1.72 -17.15
C ILE A 16 6.48 -0.44 -17.95
N LYS A 17 5.36 -0.30 -18.67
CA LYS A 17 5.08 0.86 -19.49
C LYS A 17 5.06 2.16 -18.67
N ASP A 18 5.63 3.22 -19.24
CA ASP A 18 5.58 4.57 -18.67
C ASP A 18 4.14 5.00 -18.39
N LYS A 19 3.93 5.71 -17.26
CA LYS A 19 2.64 6.30 -16.91
C LYS A 19 1.46 5.32 -16.93
N SER A 20 1.70 4.07 -16.51
CA SER A 20 0.69 3.00 -16.53
C SER A 20 0.21 2.58 -15.15
N VAL A 21 0.85 3.03 -14.08
CA VAL A 21 0.54 2.69 -12.68
C VAL A 21 -0.16 3.87 -12.01
N ASP A 22 -1.27 3.62 -11.33
CA ASP A 22 -2.03 4.64 -10.59
C ASP A 22 -1.54 4.77 -9.16
N PHE A 23 -1.17 3.65 -8.53
CA PHE A 23 -0.78 3.60 -7.13
C PHE A 23 0.34 2.59 -6.91
N ILE A 24 1.37 3.00 -6.20
CA ILE A 24 2.42 2.10 -5.70
C ILE A 24 2.22 1.95 -4.20
N TYR A 25 2.03 0.70 -3.76
CA TYR A 25 1.85 0.37 -2.34
C TYR A 25 2.72 -0.82 -2.00
N THR A 26 3.78 -0.59 -1.24
CA THR A 26 4.80 -1.61 -1.01
C THR A 26 5.48 -1.48 0.35
N ASP A 27 5.98 -2.62 0.84
CA ASP A 27 6.78 -2.76 2.04
C ASP A 27 8.22 -3.11 1.63
N LEU A 28 9.05 -2.10 1.46
CA LEU A 28 10.44 -2.28 1.05
C LEU A 28 11.25 -3.01 2.15
N PRO A 29 12.32 -3.72 1.83
CA PRO A 29 13.24 -4.24 2.84
C PRO A 29 13.96 -3.09 3.56
N TYR A 30 14.05 -3.16 4.90
CA TYR A 30 14.60 -2.09 5.75
C TYR A 30 16.06 -2.33 6.16
N ALA A 31 16.63 -3.53 5.84
CA ALA A 31 17.93 -4.01 6.35
C ALA A 31 18.03 -3.98 7.88
N THR A 32 16.94 -4.29 8.57
CA THR A 32 16.86 -4.30 10.04
C THR A 32 16.78 -5.70 10.63
N THR A 33 16.68 -6.73 9.78
CA THR A 33 16.61 -8.14 10.18
C THR A 33 17.81 -8.92 9.66
N GLN A 34 17.99 -10.14 10.16
CA GLN A 34 19.06 -11.05 9.68
C GLN A 34 18.60 -11.92 8.48
N ASN A 35 17.44 -11.64 7.91
CA ASN A 35 16.96 -12.39 6.78
C ASN A 35 17.75 -12.02 5.51
N SER A 36 18.09 -13.01 4.70
CA SER A 36 18.88 -12.83 3.47
C SER A 36 18.22 -11.93 2.42
N TRP A 37 16.89 -11.82 2.46
CA TRP A 37 16.12 -10.96 1.56
C TRP A 37 16.01 -9.50 2.06
N ASP A 38 16.33 -9.21 3.33
CA ASP A 38 16.22 -7.87 3.92
C ASP A 38 17.45 -7.01 3.57
N ILE A 39 17.63 -6.75 2.30
CA ILE A 39 18.72 -5.94 1.74
C ILE A 39 18.13 -4.66 1.17
N LEU A 40 18.69 -3.51 1.56
CA LEU A 40 18.24 -2.21 1.06
C LEU A 40 18.27 -2.16 -0.48
N ILE A 41 17.17 -1.75 -1.05
CA ILE A 41 17.09 -1.42 -2.47
C ILE A 41 17.67 -0.01 -2.65
N PRO A 42 18.58 0.22 -3.61
CA PRO A 42 19.09 1.57 -3.90
C PRO A 42 17.94 2.53 -4.23
N LEU A 43 17.79 3.58 -3.40
CA LEU A 43 16.62 4.47 -3.48
C LEU A 43 16.61 5.35 -4.73
N GLU A 44 17.78 5.81 -5.20
CA GLU A 44 17.85 6.64 -6.39
C GLU A 44 17.30 5.95 -7.65
N PRO A 45 17.77 4.77 -8.05
CA PRO A 45 17.19 4.04 -9.18
C PRO A 45 15.75 3.59 -8.92
N LEU A 46 15.37 3.31 -7.68
CA LEU A 46 13.99 2.97 -7.33
C LEU A 46 13.05 4.15 -7.63
N TRP A 47 13.39 5.36 -7.17
CA TRP A 47 12.61 6.57 -7.46
C TRP A 47 12.61 6.93 -8.94
N ALA A 48 13.69 6.66 -9.68
CA ALA A 48 13.72 6.85 -11.12
C ALA A 48 12.65 6.00 -11.83
N GLU A 49 12.57 4.70 -11.49
CA GLU A 49 11.57 3.80 -12.04
C GLU A 49 10.15 4.15 -11.56
N TYR A 50 9.94 4.42 -10.29
CA TYR A 50 8.64 4.83 -9.77
C TYR A 50 8.12 6.09 -10.47
N ASN A 51 8.96 7.09 -10.64
CA ASN A 51 8.61 8.33 -11.35
C ASN A 51 8.27 8.13 -12.83
N ARG A 52 8.92 7.16 -13.48
CA ARG A 52 8.68 6.83 -14.88
C ARG A 52 7.34 6.12 -15.08
N ILE A 53 7.08 5.07 -14.28
CA ILE A 53 5.90 4.21 -14.46
C ILE A 53 4.64 4.80 -13.84
N LEU A 54 4.76 5.64 -12.81
CA LEU A 54 3.63 6.25 -12.13
C LEU A 54 2.97 7.31 -13.01
N LYS A 55 1.65 7.34 -13.08
CA LYS A 55 0.89 8.41 -13.72
C LYS A 55 1.16 9.76 -13.03
N ASP A 56 0.93 10.86 -13.73
CA ASP A 56 1.20 12.21 -13.20
C ASP A 56 0.45 12.54 -11.91
N ASN A 57 -0.77 12.01 -11.76
CA ASN A 57 -1.60 12.08 -10.57
C ASN A 57 -1.59 10.79 -9.77
N GLY A 58 -0.57 9.96 -9.96
CA GLY A 58 -0.39 8.74 -9.18
C GLY A 58 0.18 9.03 -7.79
N CYS A 59 0.08 8.05 -6.91
CA CYS A 59 0.52 8.12 -5.52
C CYS A 59 1.44 6.96 -5.18
N VAL A 60 2.42 7.22 -4.32
CA VAL A 60 3.29 6.19 -3.73
C VAL A 60 3.06 6.16 -2.22
N ALA A 61 2.79 4.99 -1.69
CA ALA A 61 2.62 4.73 -0.27
C ALA A 61 3.60 3.64 0.18
N LEU A 62 4.57 4.01 1.00
CA LEU A 62 5.64 3.14 1.46
C LEU A 62 5.48 2.83 2.95
N TRP A 63 5.39 1.55 3.27
CA TRP A 63 5.53 1.11 4.64
C TRP A 63 6.94 1.40 5.16
N SER A 64 7.03 1.81 6.40
CA SER A 64 8.31 2.12 7.01
C SER A 64 8.24 2.14 8.55
N GLN A 65 9.41 2.17 9.16
CA GLN A 65 9.63 2.49 10.56
C GLN A 65 10.95 3.22 10.72
N MET A 66 11.11 4.00 11.79
CA MET A 66 12.38 4.67 12.07
C MET A 66 13.52 3.66 12.29
N PRO A 67 14.76 3.90 11.78
CA PRO A 67 15.21 5.10 11.08
C PRO A 67 14.95 5.12 9.57
N PHE A 68 14.47 4.02 8.97
CA PHE A 68 14.23 3.91 7.53
C PHE A 68 13.22 4.95 7.01
N SER A 69 12.20 5.31 7.81
CA SER A 69 11.27 6.40 7.47
C SER A 69 12.00 7.69 7.14
N ALA A 70 12.99 8.07 7.96
CA ALA A 70 13.77 9.29 7.72
C ALA A 70 14.59 9.20 6.42
N GLN A 71 15.17 8.03 6.12
CA GLN A 71 15.91 7.81 4.87
C GLN A 71 15.00 7.95 3.65
N LEU A 72 13.79 7.37 3.68
CA LEU A 72 12.81 7.48 2.60
C LEU A 72 12.37 8.94 2.38
N VAL A 73 12.05 9.67 3.44
CA VAL A 73 11.66 11.10 3.32
C VAL A 73 12.80 11.91 2.72
N MET A 74 14.04 11.73 3.22
CA MET A 74 15.20 12.46 2.73
C MET A 74 15.62 12.07 1.32
N SER A 75 15.27 10.87 0.85
CA SER A 75 15.55 10.44 -0.53
C SER A 75 14.63 11.09 -1.58
N ASN A 76 13.45 11.57 -1.18
CA ASN A 76 12.51 12.28 -2.06
C ASN A 76 11.68 13.34 -1.31
N PRO A 77 12.31 14.36 -0.70
CA PRO A 77 11.64 15.34 0.14
C PRO A 77 10.66 16.22 -0.64
N ASN A 78 10.88 16.42 -1.95
CA ASN A 78 10.04 17.26 -2.80
C ASN A 78 8.65 16.65 -3.05
N ASP A 79 8.53 15.33 -3.09
CA ASP A 79 7.28 14.63 -3.34
C ASP A 79 6.64 14.10 -2.06
N PHE A 80 7.36 14.08 -0.92
CA PHE A 80 6.79 13.72 0.38
C PHE A 80 5.67 14.68 0.77
N ARG A 81 4.56 14.14 1.28
CA ARG A 81 3.38 14.96 1.65
C ARG A 81 2.99 14.79 3.11
N TYR A 82 2.77 13.57 3.55
CA TYR A 82 2.36 13.23 4.91
C TYR A 82 2.57 11.74 5.19
N GLU A 83 2.36 11.37 6.43
CA GLU A 83 2.39 9.98 6.87
C GLU A 83 1.06 9.56 7.47
N TRP A 84 0.82 8.27 7.43
CA TRP A 84 -0.16 7.57 8.27
C TRP A 84 0.58 6.80 9.34
N ILE A 85 0.08 6.85 10.57
CA ILE A 85 0.56 6.06 11.69
C ILE A 85 -0.36 4.85 11.84
N ILE A 86 0.20 3.67 11.63
CA ILE A 86 -0.53 2.41 11.73
C ILE A 86 -0.32 1.83 13.11
N GLU A 87 -1.30 2.02 13.97
CA GLU A 87 -1.28 1.48 15.32
C GLU A 87 -1.49 -0.03 15.30
N LYS A 88 -0.62 -0.75 16.01
CA LYS A 88 -0.71 -2.20 16.21
C LYS A 88 -1.56 -2.51 17.43
N THR A 89 -2.44 -3.49 17.34
CA THR A 89 -3.21 -3.97 18.50
C THR A 89 -2.33 -4.58 19.59
N LYS A 90 -1.09 -4.97 19.27
CA LYS A 90 -0.10 -5.50 20.22
C LYS A 90 1.27 -4.88 19.94
N GLY A 91 1.91 -4.37 20.96
CA GLY A 91 3.29 -3.90 20.89
C GLY A 91 4.28 -5.05 20.67
N THR A 92 5.37 -4.75 19.99
CA THR A 92 6.51 -5.67 19.77
C THR A 92 7.74 -5.20 20.55
N GLY A 93 8.74 -6.08 20.72
CA GLY A 93 9.98 -5.75 21.43
C GLY A 93 9.92 -5.97 22.95
N PHE A 94 9.07 -6.87 23.44
CA PHE A 94 8.88 -7.18 24.86
C PHE A 94 10.20 -7.50 25.59
N LEU A 95 11.16 -8.16 24.93
CA LEU A 95 12.47 -8.48 25.55
C LEU A 95 13.25 -7.22 25.99
N ASN A 96 12.95 -6.07 25.40
CA ASN A 96 13.58 -4.79 25.71
C ASN A 96 12.65 -3.86 26.52
N ALA A 97 11.48 -4.31 26.97
CA ALA A 97 10.47 -3.48 27.63
C ALA A 97 10.94 -2.81 28.93
N LYS A 98 12.00 -3.33 29.58
CA LYS A 98 12.64 -2.72 30.76
C LYS A 98 13.65 -1.62 30.40
N ARG A 99 13.98 -1.41 29.12
CA ARG A 99 15.01 -0.46 28.65
C ARG A 99 14.45 0.60 27.71
N MET A 100 13.37 0.29 26.99
CA MET A 100 12.73 1.18 26.03
C MET A 100 11.26 0.84 25.86
N PRO A 101 10.43 1.77 25.38
CA PRO A 101 9.03 1.49 25.07
C PRO A 101 8.88 0.37 24.02
N MET A 102 7.80 -0.41 24.14
CA MET A 102 7.42 -1.37 23.12
C MET A 102 6.95 -0.64 21.85
N LYS A 103 7.32 -1.15 20.69
CA LYS A 103 6.91 -0.58 19.39
C LYS A 103 5.46 -0.94 19.11
N CYS A 104 4.58 0.06 19.04
CA CYS A 104 3.14 -0.10 18.84
C CYS A 104 2.66 0.47 17.50
N HIS A 105 3.54 0.98 16.64
CA HIS A 105 3.14 1.52 15.34
C HIS A 105 4.16 1.23 14.24
N GLU A 106 3.70 1.39 13.01
CA GLU A 106 4.49 1.53 11.78
C GLU A 106 3.96 2.75 11.03
N ASN A 107 4.72 3.25 10.06
CA ASN A 107 4.34 4.39 9.24
C ASN A 107 4.02 3.93 7.83
N VAL A 108 3.09 4.64 7.16
CA VAL A 108 2.93 4.59 5.71
C VAL A 108 3.15 6.00 5.19
N LEU A 109 4.25 6.20 4.48
CA LEU A 109 4.69 7.49 3.94
C LEU A 109 4.08 7.72 2.58
N ILE A 110 3.48 8.90 2.37
CA ILE A 110 2.77 9.25 1.15
C ILE A 110 3.56 10.26 0.32
N PHE A 111 3.78 9.91 -0.96
CA PHE A 111 4.50 10.74 -1.91
C PHE A 111 3.68 10.93 -3.18
N TYR A 112 3.60 12.16 -3.68
CA TYR A 112 3.00 12.47 -4.99
C TYR A 112 3.44 13.84 -5.50
N LYS A 113 3.41 14.02 -6.83
CA LYS A 113 3.71 15.29 -7.49
C LYS A 113 2.47 16.17 -7.62
N LYS A 114 1.39 15.59 -8.14
CA LYS A 114 0.09 16.23 -8.29
C LYS A 114 -0.91 15.53 -7.38
N LEU A 115 -1.95 16.23 -6.95
CA LEU A 115 -3.00 15.67 -6.10
C LEU A 115 -3.56 14.38 -6.73
N PRO A 116 -3.44 13.23 -6.04
CA PRO A 116 -3.90 11.95 -6.54
C PRO A 116 -5.39 11.76 -6.33
N THR A 117 -5.94 10.64 -6.82
CA THR A 117 -7.21 10.13 -6.34
C THR A 117 -7.18 10.03 -4.82
N TYR A 118 -8.18 10.60 -4.16
CA TYR A 118 -8.33 10.51 -2.71
C TYR A 118 -9.80 10.28 -2.34
N ASN A 119 -10.12 9.07 -1.96
CA ASN A 119 -11.44 8.64 -1.51
C ASN A 119 -11.41 8.47 0.02
N PRO A 120 -11.75 9.51 0.79
CA PRO A 120 -11.67 9.44 2.24
C PRO A 120 -12.59 8.35 2.79
N GLN A 121 -12.04 7.38 3.51
CA GLN A 121 -12.78 6.29 4.13
C GLN A 121 -13.42 6.80 5.42
N LYS A 122 -14.56 7.47 5.28
CA LYS A 122 -15.31 8.05 6.40
C LYS A 122 -15.90 6.97 7.29
N THR A 123 -15.94 7.24 8.58
CA THR A 123 -16.71 6.46 9.55
C THR A 123 -18.07 7.10 9.78
N ILE A 124 -19.10 6.30 10.06
CA ILE A 124 -20.49 6.72 10.23
C ILE A 124 -21.01 6.36 11.63
N GLY A 125 -22.15 6.90 12.02
CA GLY A 125 -22.81 6.55 13.29
C GLY A 125 -22.27 7.31 14.50
N HIS A 126 -21.53 8.40 14.28
CA HIS A 126 -21.04 9.27 15.36
C HIS A 126 -22.14 10.23 15.86
N THR A 127 -21.94 10.78 17.05
CA THR A 127 -22.77 11.89 17.53
C THR A 127 -22.81 13.01 16.49
N PRO A 128 -23.99 13.55 16.14
CA PRO A 128 -24.10 14.64 15.18
C PRO A 128 -23.17 15.82 15.50
N VAL A 129 -22.53 16.37 14.49
CA VAL A 129 -21.72 17.58 14.65
C VAL A 129 -22.65 18.73 15.01
N HIS A 130 -22.30 19.53 16.03
CA HIS A 130 -23.00 20.76 16.34
C HIS A 130 -22.96 21.71 15.14
N ALA A 131 -24.04 22.50 14.97
CA ALA A 131 -24.05 23.53 13.96
C ALA A 131 -22.92 24.54 14.18
N PHE A 132 -22.21 24.90 13.12
CA PHE A 132 -21.08 25.84 13.17
C PHE A 132 -21.06 26.73 11.93
N THR A 133 -20.51 27.92 12.11
CA THR A 133 -20.11 28.81 11.01
C THR A 133 -18.70 29.28 11.26
N LYS A 134 -17.78 28.97 10.32
CA LYS A 134 -16.45 29.54 10.29
C LYS A 134 -16.42 30.62 9.22
N HIS A 135 -16.06 31.84 9.62
CA HIS A 135 -15.89 32.96 8.70
C HIS A 135 -14.55 32.87 7.95
N SER A 136 -14.52 33.46 6.75
CA SER A 136 -13.28 33.60 5.98
C SER A 136 -12.28 34.42 6.77
N THR A 137 -11.01 34.06 6.66
CA THR A 137 -9.88 34.82 7.23
C THR A 137 -8.93 35.27 6.13
N ASP A 138 -8.59 36.56 6.13
CA ASP A 138 -7.62 37.15 5.20
C ASP A 138 -6.22 37.06 5.80
N GLY A 139 -5.50 35.96 5.47
CA GLY A 139 -4.06 35.95 5.68
C GLY A 139 -3.57 35.71 7.10
N THR A 140 -4.14 34.71 7.79
CA THR A 140 -3.53 34.13 8.97
C THR A 140 -2.41 33.14 8.58
N ASN A 141 -1.73 32.53 9.55
CA ASN A 141 -0.67 31.53 9.37
C ASN A 141 -1.01 30.38 8.38
N TYR A 142 -2.26 30.19 8.05
CA TYR A 142 -2.77 29.14 7.15
C TYR A 142 -3.28 29.63 5.79
N GLY A 143 -3.04 30.89 5.45
CA GLY A 143 -3.49 31.51 4.19
C GLY A 143 -4.96 31.90 4.19
N LYS A 144 -5.49 32.26 3.00
CA LYS A 144 -6.89 32.66 2.82
C LYS A 144 -7.80 31.45 2.95
N THR A 145 -8.85 31.57 3.75
CA THR A 145 -9.89 30.55 3.91
C THR A 145 -11.24 31.08 3.44
N HIS A 146 -12.12 30.17 3.01
CA HIS A 146 -13.51 30.52 2.68
C HIS A 146 -14.41 30.30 3.88
N SER A 147 -15.51 31.05 3.96
CA SER A 147 -16.56 30.81 4.96
C SER A 147 -17.21 29.46 4.73
N VAL A 148 -17.36 28.67 5.80
CA VAL A 148 -17.95 27.34 5.77
C VAL A 148 -18.95 27.22 6.93
N SER A 149 -20.18 26.79 6.63
CA SER A 149 -21.18 26.44 7.62
C SER A 149 -21.53 24.97 7.51
N GLY A 150 -21.86 24.32 8.60
CA GLY A 150 -22.23 22.90 8.64
C GLY A 150 -22.81 22.50 9.97
N GLY A 151 -23.22 21.25 10.06
CA GLY A 151 -23.77 20.64 11.27
C GLY A 151 -24.57 19.38 10.94
N GLY A 152 -24.99 18.64 11.96
CA GLY A 152 -25.85 17.46 11.84
C GLY A 152 -25.20 16.20 11.27
N SER A 153 -24.00 16.28 10.70
CA SER A 153 -23.33 15.10 10.14
C SER A 153 -22.91 14.11 11.22
N THR A 154 -23.21 12.84 10.98
CA THR A 154 -22.73 11.69 11.78
C THR A 154 -21.51 11.04 11.17
N GLU A 155 -21.00 11.56 10.05
CA GLU A 155 -19.78 11.10 9.41
C GLU A 155 -18.54 11.77 9.99
N ARG A 156 -17.41 11.07 9.99
CA ARG A 156 -16.09 11.63 10.32
C ARG A 156 -15.10 11.27 9.25
N TYR A 157 -14.29 12.25 8.86
CA TYR A 157 -13.13 12.03 8.02
C TYR A 157 -12.10 11.18 8.75
N PRO A 158 -11.30 10.39 8.02
CA PRO A 158 -10.20 9.63 8.61
C PRO A 158 -9.19 10.57 9.28
N ARG A 159 -8.55 10.08 10.32
CA ARG A 159 -7.38 10.70 10.95
C ARG A 159 -6.14 9.95 10.51
N ASP A 160 -5.00 10.60 10.60
CA ASP A 160 -3.68 10.06 10.24
C ASP A 160 -3.20 8.90 11.12
N VAL A 161 -3.84 8.67 12.27
CA VAL A 161 -3.61 7.50 13.14
C VAL A 161 -4.77 6.54 12.97
N ILE A 162 -4.47 5.33 12.50
CA ILE A 162 -5.47 4.29 12.26
C ILE A 162 -4.98 2.93 12.80
N GLN A 163 -5.89 2.16 13.36
CA GLN A 163 -5.58 0.84 13.91
C GLN A 163 -6.05 -0.26 12.96
N PHE A 164 -5.17 -1.24 12.72
CA PHE A 164 -5.52 -2.49 12.07
C PHE A 164 -5.19 -3.67 12.97
N LYS A 165 -6.05 -4.69 12.90
CA LYS A 165 -5.76 -5.98 13.54
C LYS A 165 -4.73 -6.71 12.69
N TRP A 166 -3.59 -7.01 13.28
CA TRP A 166 -2.57 -7.86 12.65
C TRP A 166 -3.03 -9.31 12.64
N ASP A 167 -2.74 -10.02 11.54
CA ASP A 167 -2.95 -11.45 11.45
C ASP A 167 -2.14 -12.15 12.55
N THR A 168 -2.71 -13.18 13.17
CA THR A 168 -1.99 -13.93 14.20
C THR A 168 -0.87 -14.73 13.56
N GLN A 169 0.22 -14.98 14.31
CA GLN A 169 1.35 -15.79 13.83
C GLN A 169 0.95 -17.18 13.32
N LYS A 170 -0.19 -17.72 13.78
CA LYS A 170 -0.72 -19.02 13.32
C LYS A 170 -1.32 -18.97 11.91
N SER A 171 -1.77 -17.82 11.46
CA SER A 171 -2.35 -17.61 10.12
C SER A 171 -1.41 -16.85 9.17
N ALA A 172 -0.28 -16.34 9.67
CA ALA A 172 0.69 -15.64 8.85
C ALA A 172 1.57 -16.64 8.08
N VAL A 173 1.56 -16.54 6.77
CA VAL A 173 2.42 -17.35 5.87
C VAL A 173 3.77 -16.67 5.60
N HIS A 174 3.94 -15.43 6.06
CA HIS A 174 5.17 -14.65 6.00
C HIS A 174 5.43 -13.97 7.35
N PRO A 175 6.67 -13.95 7.88
CA PRO A 175 6.98 -13.43 9.22
C PRO A 175 6.63 -11.95 9.43
N THR A 176 6.66 -11.15 8.36
CA THR A 176 6.37 -9.71 8.38
C THR A 176 5.12 -9.34 7.56
N GLN A 177 4.20 -10.29 7.37
CA GLN A 177 2.99 -10.07 6.58
C GLN A 177 2.19 -8.87 7.09
N LYS A 178 1.89 -7.93 6.17
CA LYS A 178 0.98 -6.82 6.46
C LYS A 178 -0.48 -7.28 6.40
N PRO A 179 -1.38 -6.69 7.19
CA PRO A 179 -2.81 -7.03 7.17
C PRO A 179 -3.43 -6.73 5.79
N ILE A 180 -4.24 -7.67 5.27
CA ILE A 180 -5.00 -7.44 4.03
C ILE A 180 -5.93 -6.24 4.20
N SER A 181 -6.55 -6.08 5.38
CA SER A 181 -7.43 -4.95 5.69
C SER A 181 -6.75 -3.59 5.58
N ALA A 182 -5.46 -3.49 5.89
CA ALA A 182 -4.68 -2.27 5.66
C ALA A 182 -4.49 -2.02 4.17
N ALA A 183 -4.10 -3.06 3.40
CA ALA A 183 -3.98 -2.93 1.94
C ALA A 183 -5.31 -2.51 1.31
N GLU A 184 -6.43 -3.13 1.68
CA GLU A 184 -7.77 -2.76 1.20
C GLU A 184 -8.11 -1.30 1.51
N TYR A 185 -7.77 -0.82 2.70
CA TYR A 185 -8.00 0.57 3.10
C TYR A 185 -7.23 1.55 2.23
N PHE A 186 -5.93 1.35 2.05
CA PHE A 186 -5.08 2.24 1.24
C PHE A 186 -5.43 2.18 -0.25
N ILE A 187 -5.72 0.99 -0.78
CA ILE A 187 -6.15 0.81 -2.17
C ILE A 187 -7.47 1.55 -2.43
N LYS A 188 -8.48 1.41 -1.55
CA LYS A 188 -9.74 2.18 -1.65
C LYS A 188 -9.51 3.68 -1.59
N THR A 189 -8.59 4.12 -0.73
CA THR A 189 -8.31 5.54 -0.52
C THR A 189 -7.67 6.19 -1.74
N TYR A 190 -6.71 5.52 -2.38
CA TYR A 190 -5.88 6.13 -3.43
C TYR A 190 -6.17 5.64 -4.85
N THR A 191 -7.16 4.77 -5.04
CA THR A 191 -7.54 4.25 -6.36
C THR A 191 -9.04 4.14 -6.54
N ASN A 192 -9.45 4.07 -7.81
CA ASN A 192 -10.78 3.67 -8.24
C ASN A 192 -10.74 2.23 -8.80
N GLU A 193 -11.92 1.63 -9.01
CA GLU A 193 -12.03 0.33 -9.68
C GLU A 193 -11.42 0.40 -11.09
N GLY A 194 -10.69 -0.65 -11.47
CA GLY A 194 -9.96 -0.71 -12.74
C GLY A 194 -8.58 -0.05 -12.74
N ASP A 195 -8.23 0.76 -11.73
CA ASP A 195 -6.89 1.33 -11.59
C ASP A 195 -5.83 0.24 -11.36
N THR A 196 -4.58 0.55 -11.70
CA THR A 196 -3.44 -0.37 -11.59
C THR A 196 -2.61 -0.06 -10.35
N VAL A 197 -2.44 -1.05 -9.50
CA VAL A 197 -1.59 -1.00 -8.29
C VAL A 197 -0.33 -1.81 -8.51
N LEU A 198 0.82 -1.24 -8.14
CA LEU A 198 2.11 -1.95 -8.11
C LEU A 198 2.55 -2.21 -6.66
N ASP A 199 2.99 -3.43 -6.41
CA ASP A 199 3.78 -3.79 -5.24
C ASP A 199 5.12 -4.38 -5.69
N SER A 200 6.20 -3.63 -5.50
CA SER A 200 7.53 -3.99 -5.97
C SER A 200 8.26 -5.00 -5.07
N CYS A 201 7.69 -5.33 -3.90
CA CYS A 201 8.21 -6.30 -2.93
C CYS A 201 7.03 -7.04 -2.29
N MET A 202 6.23 -7.75 -3.10
CA MET A 202 4.90 -8.21 -2.70
C MET A 202 4.90 -9.32 -1.63
N GLY A 203 6.04 -9.95 -1.37
CA GLY A 203 6.14 -11.04 -0.39
C GLY A 203 5.10 -12.13 -0.64
N SER A 204 4.26 -12.40 0.36
CA SER A 204 3.17 -13.38 0.27
C SER A 204 1.92 -12.87 -0.47
N GLY A 205 1.94 -11.69 -1.11
CA GLY A 205 0.88 -11.20 -2.00
C GLY A 205 -0.35 -10.58 -1.33
N SER A 206 -0.24 -10.06 -0.11
CA SER A 206 -1.39 -9.43 0.59
C SER A 206 -2.02 -8.28 -0.21
N THR A 207 -1.19 -7.45 -0.84
CA THR A 207 -1.62 -6.33 -1.70
C THR A 207 -2.41 -6.83 -2.91
N GLY A 208 -1.93 -7.91 -3.54
CA GLY A 208 -2.60 -8.49 -4.72
C GLY A 208 -3.95 -9.11 -4.39
N VAL A 209 -4.08 -9.79 -3.23
CA VAL A 209 -5.37 -10.28 -2.72
C VAL A 209 -6.35 -9.11 -2.53
N ALA A 210 -5.91 -8.02 -1.89
CA ALA A 210 -6.73 -6.83 -1.70
C ALA A 210 -7.17 -6.21 -3.05
N CYS A 211 -6.25 -6.11 -4.01
CA CYS A 211 -6.57 -5.62 -5.36
C CYS A 211 -7.62 -6.47 -6.05
N ALA A 212 -7.50 -7.79 -5.99
CA ALA A 212 -8.45 -8.72 -6.57
C ALA A 212 -9.86 -8.55 -5.99
N ARG A 213 -9.97 -8.50 -4.66
CA ARG A 213 -11.24 -8.30 -3.95
C ARG A 213 -11.90 -6.96 -4.29
N LEU A 214 -11.10 -5.96 -4.61
CA LEU A 214 -11.55 -4.60 -4.86
C LEU A 214 -11.70 -4.25 -6.36
N GLY A 215 -11.50 -5.19 -7.28
CA GLY A 215 -11.60 -4.94 -8.72
C GLY A 215 -10.49 -4.05 -9.29
N ARG A 216 -9.29 -4.04 -8.68
CA ARG A 216 -8.12 -3.32 -9.18
C ARG A 216 -7.23 -4.25 -9.98
N ASN A 217 -6.52 -3.69 -10.98
CA ASN A 217 -5.42 -4.38 -11.61
C ASN A 217 -4.21 -4.38 -10.68
N PHE A 218 -3.40 -5.43 -10.73
CA PHE A 218 -2.25 -5.59 -9.86
C PHE A 218 -1.00 -6.01 -10.64
N ILE A 219 0.11 -5.41 -10.30
CA ILE A 219 1.46 -5.82 -10.72
C ILE A 219 2.22 -6.12 -9.42
N GLY A 220 2.62 -7.38 -9.24
CA GLY A 220 3.38 -7.82 -8.08
C GLY A 220 4.75 -8.33 -8.48
N ILE A 221 5.79 -7.90 -7.77
CA ILE A 221 7.16 -8.35 -7.99
C ILE A 221 7.68 -8.93 -6.67
N GLU A 222 8.25 -10.13 -6.73
CA GLU A 222 8.90 -10.78 -5.60
C GLU A 222 10.20 -11.45 -6.04
N LYS A 223 11.26 -11.15 -5.32
CA LYS A 223 12.59 -11.67 -5.67
C LYS A 223 12.82 -13.08 -5.14
N ASP A 224 12.32 -13.37 -3.95
CA ASP A 224 12.44 -14.67 -3.31
C ASP A 224 11.42 -15.65 -3.91
N GLU A 225 11.92 -16.70 -4.57
CA GLU A 225 11.10 -17.71 -5.25
C GLU A 225 10.13 -18.41 -4.30
N LYS A 226 10.52 -18.65 -3.04
CA LYS A 226 9.67 -19.29 -2.05
C LYS A 226 8.44 -18.41 -1.73
N TYR A 227 8.65 -17.11 -1.48
CA TYR A 227 7.54 -16.19 -1.20
C TYR A 227 6.71 -15.90 -2.45
N PHE A 228 7.32 -15.87 -3.61
CA PHE A 228 6.61 -15.82 -4.87
C PHE A 228 5.64 -17.00 -5.04
N ASN A 229 6.09 -18.24 -4.81
CA ASN A 229 5.25 -19.43 -4.89
C ASN A 229 4.13 -19.42 -3.83
N ILE A 230 4.42 -18.97 -2.60
CA ILE A 230 3.40 -18.77 -1.56
C ILE A 230 2.32 -17.79 -2.02
N SER A 231 2.71 -16.69 -2.69
CA SER A 231 1.74 -15.71 -3.19
C SER A 231 0.81 -16.32 -4.24
N ILE A 232 1.33 -17.15 -5.13
CA ILE A 232 0.55 -17.87 -6.15
C ILE A 232 -0.49 -18.77 -5.50
N ASP A 233 -0.08 -19.60 -4.53
CA ASP A 233 -0.99 -20.52 -3.84
C ASP A 233 -2.09 -19.75 -3.09
N ARG A 234 -1.75 -18.60 -2.54
CA ARG A 234 -2.70 -17.71 -1.88
C ARG A 234 -3.71 -17.12 -2.86
N PHE A 235 -3.27 -16.68 -4.03
CA PHE A 235 -4.18 -16.19 -5.08
C PHE A 235 -5.10 -17.31 -5.59
N ARG A 236 -4.61 -18.54 -5.72
CA ARG A 236 -5.43 -19.71 -6.05
C ARG A 236 -6.50 -19.98 -5.00
N ALA A 237 -6.14 -19.89 -3.72
CA ALA A 237 -7.07 -20.09 -2.61
C ALA A 237 -8.18 -19.02 -2.56
N GLU A 238 -7.93 -17.81 -3.07
CA GLU A 238 -8.92 -16.74 -3.24
C GLU A 238 -9.79 -16.92 -4.52
N GLY A 239 -9.70 -18.06 -5.20
CA GLY A 239 -10.47 -18.35 -6.40
C GLY A 239 -9.95 -17.69 -7.68
N LEU A 240 -8.75 -17.11 -7.64
CA LEU A 240 -8.09 -16.53 -8.81
C LEU A 240 -7.43 -17.67 -9.60
N SER A 241 -8.13 -18.20 -10.59
CA SER A 241 -7.65 -19.36 -11.34
C SER A 241 -6.56 -19.00 -12.35
N ASN A 242 -5.57 -19.90 -12.47
CA ASN A 242 -4.58 -19.85 -13.54
C ASN A 242 -5.28 -20.21 -14.88
N LYS A 243 -5.77 -19.24 -15.63
CA LYS A 243 -6.27 -19.46 -16.99
C LYS A 243 -5.27 -19.10 -18.07
N LEU A 244 -4.09 -18.60 -17.71
CA LEU A 244 -3.09 -18.22 -18.70
C LEU A 244 -1.77 -19.00 -18.47
N PRO A 245 -1.11 -19.42 -19.56
CA PRO A 245 0.17 -20.11 -19.46
C PRO A 245 1.23 -19.21 -18.84
N LEU A 246 2.20 -19.81 -18.15
CA LEU A 246 3.48 -19.20 -17.86
C LEU A 246 4.04 -18.63 -19.17
N VAL A 247 4.10 -17.32 -19.29
CA VAL A 247 4.76 -16.67 -20.42
C VAL A 247 6.22 -16.48 -20.00
N LYS A 248 7.10 -17.33 -20.54
CA LYS A 248 8.55 -17.14 -20.40
C LYS A 248 8.95 -16.01 -21.35
N PHE A 249 9.51 -14.95 -20.81
CA PHE A 249 10.23 -13.96 -21.60
C PHE A 249 11.72 -14.34 -21.59
N ASP A 250 12.37 -14.20 -22.73
CA ASP A 250 13.75 -14.66 -22.97
C ASP A 250 14.82 -14.08 -22.02
N ASN A 251 14.47 -13.15 -21.16
CA ASN A 251 15.41 -12.49 -20.22
C ASN A 251 14.94 -12.41 -18.74
N PHE A 252 13.77 -12.94 -18.36
CA PHE A 252 13.25 -12.84 -17.01
C PHE A 252 12.55 -14.12 -16.54
N ALA A 253 12.71 -14.40 -15.23
CA ALA A 253 12.00 -15.46 -14.55
C ALA A 253 10.47 -15.28 -14.67
N ASP A 254 9.78 -16.37 -14.69
CA ASP A 254 8.35 -16.61 -14.86
C ASP A 254 7.39 -15.45 -14.58
N ILE A 255 6.59 -15.07 -15.60
CA ILE A 255 5.43 -14.18 -15.44
C ILE A 255 4.17 -15.02 -15.33
N ILE A 256 3.41 -14.81 -14.28
CA ILE A 256 2.08 -15.40 -14.11
C ILE A 256 1.04 -14.31 -14.25
N VAL A 257 0.14 -14.48 -15.20
CA VAL A 257 -1.03 -13.61 -15.37
C VAL A 257 -2.26 -14.35 -14.85
N LEU A 258 -2.91 -13.78 -13.85
CA LEU A 258 -4.15 -14.28 -13.28
C LEU A 258 -5.31 -13.39 -13.70
N GLU A 259 -6.33 -13.94 -14.34
CA GLU A 259 -7.59 -13.26 -14.56
C GLU A 259 -8.60 -13.65 -13.51
N ALA A 260 -9.17 -12.67 -12.83
CA ALA A 260 -10.29 -12.89 -11.93
C ALA A 260 -11.56 -13.11 -12.77
N ASP A 261 -12.22 -14.23 -12.58
CA ASP A 261 -13.55 -14.46 -13.15
C ASP A 261 -14.59 -13.78 -12.23
N LEU A 262 -14.80 -12.49 -12.44
CA LEU A 262 -15.72 -11.66 -11.65
C LEU A 262 -17.20 -12.07 -11.81
N ARG A 263 -17.51 -13.04 -12.67
CA ARG A 263 -18.90 -13.44 -12.97
C ARG A 263 -19.53 -14.40 -11.94
N LYS A 264 -18.74 -14.97 -11.01
CA LYS A 264 -19.24 -15.97 -10.07
C LYS A 264 -19.65 -15.45 -8.69
N GLN A 265 -19.49 -14.17 -8.40
CA GLN A 265 -19.89 -13.61 -7.09
C GLN A 265 -21.33 -13.08 -7.05
N ASN A 266 -22.02 -12.93 -8.18
CA ASN A 266 -23.41 -12.42 -8.21
C ASN A 266 -24.50 -13.50 -8.14
N ASP A 267 -24.15 -14.78 -8.10
CA ASP A 267 -25.14 -15.88 -8.06
C ASP A 267 -25.35 -16.49 -6.67
N LEU A 268 -24.83 -15.84 -5.62
CA LEU A 268 -25.04 -16.26 -4.22
C LEU A 268 -25.56 -15.09 -3.36
N GLN A 269 -26.66 -14.48 -3.81
CA GLN A 269 -27.53 -13.67 -2.95
C GLN A 269 -28.96 -14.16 -3.07
#